data_d1d9c6db01414a4db506e2a8003927b5
#
_entry.id   d1d9c6db01414a4db506e2a8003927b5
#
_cell.length_a   1.000
_cell.length_b   1.000
_cell.length_c   1.000
_cell.angle_alpha   90.00
_cell.angle_beta   90.00
_cell.angle_gamma   90.00
#
_symmetry.space_group_name_H-M   'P 1'
#
loop_
_entity.id
_entity.type
_entity.pdbx_description
1 polymer ?
#
loop_
_entity_poly.entity_id
_entity_poly.type
_entity_poly.pdbx_seq_one_letter_code
_entity_poly.pdbx_strand_id
1 'polypeptide(L)'
;MKRDYESVERRRAQILKMIREQKSVKVEDLAEIFQMSAMSVRRDLQYLEDRNYITRFYGGAKANAPSLDNAEGTYENYRKLLSRYAASKVEAGDTIFVNGSTCALGLLDHLDVQNVHVITNNGIAATKKCPKGVTITLTGGELREHVMVGDSVMRRLLNETADKTFIGCAGITANGEFSYNIPMEIGINEAMISRTTKEVYILADHTKLERADLRNEQYGSCIYERQVTLITDEKADPDTVKSLRKKGIAVVQVGLDEVTL
;
A
#
# COMPACT_ATOMS: atom_id res chain seq x y z
N MET A 1 18.63 -2.52 -19.42
CA MET A 1 17.68 -2.60 -18.28
C MET A 1 17.61 -1.31 -17.46
N LYS A 2 18.68 -0.70 -16.97
CA LYS A 2 18.58 0.57 -16.20
C LYS A 2 18.06 1.77 -17.03
N ARG A 3 18.42 1.85 -18.32
CA ARG A 3 17.93 2.91 -19.25
C ARG A 3 16.44 2.83 -19.56
N ASP A 4 15.85 1.65 -19.58
CA ASP A 4 14.40 1.47 -19.83
C ASP A 4 13.54 1.95 -18.65
N TYR A 5 13.96 1.71 -17.42
CA TYR A 5 13.22 2.12 -16.24
C TYR A 5 13.17 3.65 -16.10
N GLU A 6 14.29 4.33 -16.27
CA GLU A 6 14.35 5.82 -16.24
C GLU A 6 13.49 6.46 -17.35
N SER A 7 13.41 5.83 -18.52
CA SER A 7 12.58 6.32 -19.63
C SER A 7 11.09 6.18 -19.33
N VAL A 8 10.68 5.09 -18.66
CA VAL A 8 9.28 4.84 -18.26
C VAL A 8 8.84 5.84 -17.19
N GLU A 9 9.65 6.06 -16.16
CA GLU A 9 9.32 7.01 -15.10
C GLU A 9 9.23 8.46 -15.63
N ARG A 10 10.15 8.85 -16.49
CA ARG A 10 10.11 10.18 -17.14
C ARG A 10 8.83 10.35 -17.98
N ARG A 11 8.44 9.33 -18.72
CA ARG A 11 7.20 9.33 -19.52
C ARG A 11 5.95 9.45 -18.62
N ARG A 12 5.87 8.69 -17.53
CA ARG A 12 4.76 8.77 -16.57
C ARG A 12 4.64 10.15 -15.94
N ALA A 13 5.77 10.76 -15.58
CA ALA A 13 5.79 12.14 -15.09
C ALA A 13 5.26 13.14 -16.13
N GLN A 14 5.60 12.97 -17.41
CA GLN A 14 5.08 13.80 -18.49
C GLN A 14 3.57 13.60 -18.70
N ILE A 15 3.09 12.36 -18.69
CA ILE A 15 1.66 12.04 -18.77
C ILE A 15 0.90 12.72 -17.63
N LEU A 16 1.38 12.59 -16.39
CA LEU A 16 0.76 13.20 -15.22
C LEU A 16 0.71 14.73 -15.33
N LYS A 17 1.80 15.35 -15.79
CA LYS A 17 1.85 16.80 -16.04
C LYS A 17 0.79 17.24 -17.04
N MET A 18 0.65 16.54 -18.16
CA MET A 18 -0.37 16.84 -19.18
C MET A 18 -1.79 16.71 -18.63
N ILE A 19 -2.07 15.64 -17.83
CA ILE A 19 -3.38 15.44 -17.21
C ILE A 19 -3.71 16.58 -16.26
N ARG A 20 -2.72 17.06 -15.50
CA ARG A 20 -2.89 18.21 -14.58
C ARG A 20 -3.16 19.52 -15.32
N GLU A 21 -2.45 19.79 -16.41
CA GLU A 21 -2.60 21.02 -17.22
C GLU A 21 -3.93 21.05 -17.96
N GLN A 22 -4.35 19.93 -18.53
CA GLN A 22 -5.57 19.81 -19.33
C GLN A 22 -6.82 19.40 -18.53
N LYS A 23 -6.67 19.12 -17.22
CA LYS A 23 -7.68 18.58 -16.30
C LYS A 23 -8.16 17.16 -16.64
N SER A 24 -8.21 16.79 -17.90
CA SER A 24 -8.51 15.43 -18.38
C SER A 24 -7.87 15.18 -19.74
N VAL A 25 -7.55 13.93 -20.04
CA VAL A 25 -6.98 13.49 -21.32
C VAL A 25 -7.63 12.17 -21.75
N LYS A 26 -7.65 11.94 -23.07
CA LYS A 26 -8.07 10.65 -23.63
C LYS A 26 -6.88 9.72 -23.84
N VAL A 27 -7.14 8.40 -23.77
CA VAL A 27 -6.11 7.38 -24.02
C VAL A 27 -5.56 7.49 -25.44
N GLU A 28 -6.43 7.79 -26.40
CA GLU A 28 -6.07 7.93 -27.81
C GLU A 28 -5.09 9.09 -28.02
N ASP A 29 -5.34 10.24 -27.41
CA ASP A 29 -4.48 11.43 -27.51
C ASP A 29 -3.09 11.15 -26.92
N LEU A 30 -3.03 10.49 -25.76
CA LEU A 30 -1.76 10.09 -25.16
C LEU A 30 -1.02 9.06 -26.00
N ALA A 31 -1.74 8.11 -26.62
CA ALA A 31 -1.15 7.09 -27.50
C ALA A 31 -0.46 7.75 -28.71
N GLU A 32 -1.11 8.77 -29.30
CA GLU A 32 -0.56 9.53 -30.42
C GLU A 32 0.65 10.39 -30.00
N ILE A 33 0.52 11.19 -28.94
CA ILE A 33 1.59 12.08 -28.44
C ILE A 33 2.85 11.30 -28.06
N PHE A 34 2.71 10.19 -27.36
CA PHE A 34 3.84 9.38 -26.91
C PHE A 34 4.23 8.28 -27.90
N GLN A 35 3.57 8.17 -29.06
CA GLN A 35 3.80 7.16 -30.10
C GLN A 35 3.78 5.72 -29.52
N MET A 36 2.77 5.43 -28.72
CA MET A 36 2.62 4.18 -27.98
C MET A 36 1.31 3.49 -28.30
N SER A 37 1.25 2.18 -28.00
CA SER A 37 -0.04 1.48 -28.03
C SER A 37 -0.97 1.98 -26.92
N ALA A 38 -2.28 2.00 -27.19
CA ALA A 38 -3.29 2.30 -26.17
C ALA A 38 -3.16 1.39 -24.92
N MET A 39 -2.70 0.14 -25.09
CA MET A 39 -2.44 -0.79 -23.99
C MET A 39 -1.32 -0.29 -23.09
N SER A 40 -0.24 0.22 -23.65
CA SER A 40 0.89 0.77 -22.89
C SER A 40 0.49 2.02 -22.13
N VAL A 41 -0.31 2.90 -22.77
CA VAL A 41 -0.88 4.09 -22.11
C VAL A 41 -1.77 3.67 -20.92
N ARG A 42 -2.66 2.69 -21.12
CA ARG A 42 -3.53 2.20 -20.03
C ARG A 42 -2.73 1.65 -18.84
N ARG A 43 -1.59 1.00 -19.08
CA ARG A 43 -0.69 0.55 -17.99
C ARG A 43 -0.06 1.72 -17.24
N ASP A 44 0.36 2.75 -17.96
CA ASP A 44 0.91 3.94 -17.32
C ASP A 44 -0.16 4.73 -16.55
N LEU A 45 -1.37 4.84 -17.09
CA LEU A 45 -2.50 5.43 -16.37
C LEU A 45 -2.90 4.59 -15.15
N GLN A 46 -2.90 3.25 -15.25
CA GLN A 46 -3.11 2.38 -14.10
C GLN A 46 -2.09 2.65 -13.00
N TYR A 47 -0.80 2.71 -13.36
CA TYR A 47 0.26 3.04 -12.42
C TYR A 47 0.05 4.38 -11.71
N LEU A 48 -0.43 5.41 -12.43
CA LEU A 48 -0.70 6.73 -11.87
C LEU A 48 -1.96 6.74 -11.00
N GLU A 49 -2.98 5.96 -11.36
CA GLU A 49 -4.20 5.79 -10.59
C GLU A 49 -3.94 5.02 -9.29
N ASP A 50 -3.16 3.92 -9.34
CA ASP A 50 -2.75 3.14 -8.16
C ASP A 50 -2.00 4.00 -7.13
N ARG A 51 -1.42 5.12 -7.60
CA ARG A 51 -0.76 6.14 -6.77
C ARG A 51 -1.63 7.35 -6.46
N ASN A 52 -2.92 7.27 -6.82
CA ASN A 52 -3.90 8.33 -6.57
C ASN A 52 -3.61 9.69 -7.23
N TYR A 53 -2.77 9.72 -8.27
CA TYR A 53 -2.51 10.96 -9.00
C TYR A 53 -3.64 11.34 -9.94
N ILE A 54 -4.39 10.37 -10.41
CA ILE A 54 -5.46 10.50 -11.39
C ILE A 54 -6.62 9.56 -11.05
N THR A 55 -7.79 9.84 -11.63
CA THR A 55 -8.92 8.89 -11.72
C THR A 55 -9.17 8.60 -13.19
N ARG A 56 -9.22 7.32 -13.56
CA ARG A 56 -9.58 6.91 -14.93
C ARG A 56 -11.09 6.91 -15.09
N PHE A 57 -11.50 7.16 -16.32
CA PHE A 57 -12.87 6.99 -16.79
C PHE A 57 -12.84 6.27 -18.16
N TYR A 58 -14.00 5.89 -18.66
CA TYR A 58 -14.06 5.19 -19.94
C TYR A 58 -13.43 6.02 -21.05
N GLY A 59 -12.30 5.55 -21.59
CA GLY A 59 -11.55 6.21 -22.67
C GLY A 59 -10.54 7.26 -22.22
N GLY A 60 -10.34 7.52 -20.92
CA GLY A 60 -9.41 8.57 -20.49
C GLY A 60 -9.06 8.59 -19.02
N ALA A 61 -8.42 9.69 -18.62
CA ALA A 61 -8.09 9.96 -17.22
C ALA A 61 -8.24 11.45 -16.93
N LYS A 62 -8.59 11.78 -15.69
CA LYS A 62 -8.64 13.15 -15.15
C LYS A 62 -7.69 13.26 -13.97
N ALA A 63 -7.09 14.45 -13.79
CA ALA A 63 -6.36 14.75 -12.58
C ALA A 63 -7.30 14.66 -11.38
N ASN A 64 -6.86 14.00 -10.33
CA ASN A 64 -7.52 14.17 -9.05
C ASN A 64 -7.37 15.64 -8.67
N ALA A 65 -8.44 16.24 -8.10
CA ALA A 65 -8.35 17.63 -7.64
C ALA A 65 -7.06 17.78 -6.82
N PRO A 66 -6.30 18.89 -6.98
CA PRO A 66 -5.19 19.13 -6.09
C PRO A 66 -5.80 19.17 -4.69
N SER A 67 -5.58 18.14 -3.90
CA SER A 67 -5.61 18.31 -2.47
C SER A 67 -4.67 19.48 -2.21
N LEU A 68 -5.01 20.39 -1.31
CA LEU A 68 -4.25 21.61 -0.97
C LEU A 68 -2.76 21.34 -0.64
N ASP A 69 -2.34 20.12 -0.68
CA ASP A 69 -0.99 19.61 -0.51
C ASP A 69 -0.31 19.32 -1.84
N ASN A 70 0.07 20.37 -2.53
CA ASN A 70 0.88 20.33 -3.74
C ASN A 70 2.34 19.97 -3.42
N ALA A 71 2.61 18.69 -3.14
CA ALA A 71 3.98 18.20 -3.24
C ALA A 71 3.97 16.71 -3.53
N GLU A 72 4.54 16.30 -4.65
CA GLU A 72 4.89 14.90 -4.94
C GLU A 72 5.70 14.24 -3.81
N GLY A 73 6.35 15.07 -2.97
CA GLY A 73 7.02 14.66 -1.75
C GLY A 73 6.09 14.30 -0.58
N THR A 74 4.87 14.85 -0.51
CA THR A 74 4.06 14.74 0.71
C THR A 74 3.46 13.34 0.90
N TYR A 75 2.89 12.71 -0.13
CA TYR A 75 2.37 11.34 -0.01
C TYR A 75 3.48 10.31 0.21
N GLU A 76 4.59 10.45 -0.48
CA GLU A 76 5.75 9.60 -0.27
C GLU A 76 6.32 9.78 1.14
N ASN A 77 6.29 11.00 1.67
CA ASN A 77 6.70 11.31 3.04
C ASN A 77 5.79 10.65 4.06
N TYR A 78 4.45 10.71 3.90
CA TYR A 78 3.53 10.02 4.80
C TYR A 78 3.71 8.51 4.76
N ARG A 79 3.86 7.90 3.58
CA ARG A 79 4.16 6.47 3.48
C ARG A 79 5.45 6.08 4.18
N LYS A 80 6.51 6.89 4.01
CA LYS A 80 7.78 6.70 4.71
C LYS A 80 7.61 6.83 6.22
N LEU A 81 6.82 7.80 6.66
CA LEU A 81 6.50 8.03 8.07
C LEU A 81 5.79 6.83 8.68
N LEU A 82 4.71 6.34 8.03
CA LEU A 82 3.99 5.15 8.48
C LEU A 82 4.91 3.92 8.52
N SER A 83 5.72 3.72 7.48
CA SER A 83 6.67 2.61 7.38
C SER A 83 7.73 2.68 8.49
N ARG A 84 8.26 3.87 8.79
CA ARG A 84 9.23 4.09 9.88
C ARG A 84 8.61 3.82 11.24
N TYR A 85 7.39 4.30 11.48
CA TYR A 85 6.68 4.01 12.72
C TYR A 85 6.40 2.51 12.86
N ALA A 86 5.97 1.83 11.80
CA ALA A 86 5.77 0.39 11.78
C ALA A 86 7.07 -0.36 12.11
N ALA A 87 8.20 0.05 11.54
CA ALA A 87 9.51 -0.52 11.84
C ALA A 87 9.89 -0.40 13.31
N SER A 88 9.52 0.71 13.99
CA SER A 88 9.77 0.90 15.43
C SER A 88 8.98 -0.06 16.34
N LYS A 89 8.00 -0.77 15.79
CA LYS A 89 7.22 -1.80 16.51
C LYS A 89 7.83 -3.20 16.42
N VAL A 90 8.84 -3.38 15.57
CA VAL A 90 9.53 -4.66 15.41
C VAL A 90 10.62 -4.78 16.45
N GLU A 91 10.68 -5.91 17.12
CA GLU A 91 11.68 -6.23 18.14
C GLU A 91 12.68 -7.26 17.62
N ALA A 92 13.85 -7.28 18.22
CA ALA A 92 14.86 -8.28 17.90
C ALA A 92 14.33 -9.70 18.19
N GLY A 93 14.46 -10.59 17.23
CA GLY A 93 13.96 -11.96 17.32
C GLY A 93 12.54 -12.15 16.82
N ASP A 94 11.82 -11.09 16.45
CA ASP A 94 10.46 -11.22 15.92
C ASP A 94 10.43 -11.98 14.58
N THR A 95 9.44 -12.81 14.42
CA THR A 95 8.93 -13.24 13.11
C THR A 95 7.76 -12.35 12.74
N ILE A 96 7.80 -11.73 11.56
CA ILE A 96 6.75 -10.82 11.11
C ILE A 96 6.15 -11.23 9.76
N PHE A 97 4.84 -11.08 9.63
CA PHE A 97 4.18 -11.09 8.34
C PHE A 97 4.09 -9.67 7.77
N VAL A 98 4.36 -9.56 6.47
CA VAL A 98 4.20 -8.31 5.70
C VAL A 98 3.43 -8.63 4.43
N ASN A 99 2.28 -7.98 4.21
CA ASN A 99 1.47 -8.26 3.03
C ASN A 99 2.00 -7.64 1.73
N GLY A 100 1.23 -7.78 0.64
CA GLY A 100 1.56 -7.25 -0.69
C GLY A 100 1.73 -5.72 -0.78
N SER A 101 1.39 -4.97 0.27
CA SER A 101 1.48 -3.51 0.28
C SER A 101 2.92 -3.00 0.20
N THR A 102 3.14 -2.03 -0.68
CA THR A 102 4.44 -1.32 -0.76
C THR A 102 4.70 -0.45 0.46
N CYS A 103 3.65 0.11 1.09
CA CYS A 103 3.77 0.87 2.32
C CYS A 103 4.20 -0.05 3.49
N ALA A 104 3.54 -1.20 3.65
CA ALA A 104 3.94 -2.16 4.68
C ALA A 104 5.37 -2.69 4.44
N LEU A 105 5.72 -3.04 3.19
CA LEU A 105 7.06 -3.49 2.85
C LEU A 105 8.14 -2.41 3.10
N GLY A 106 7.76 -1.14 3.06
CA GLY A 106 8.65 0.00 3.34
C GLY A 106 9.27 -0.05 4.73
N LEU A 107 8.67 -0.74 5.70
CA LEU A 107 9.25 -0.91 7.04
C LEU A 107 10.66 -1.53 7.00
N LEU A 108 10.97 -2.36 5.99
CA LEU A 108 12.28 -2.96 5.82
C LEU A 108 13.41 -1.93 5.65
N ASP A 109 13.10 -0.77 5.10
CA ASP A 109 14.08 0.31 4.88
C ASP A 109 14.46 1.03 6.17
N HIS A 110 13.71 0.78 7.26
CA HIS A 110 13.83 1.45 8.55
C HIS A 110 14.10 0.49 9.72
N LEU A 111 14.26 -0.81 9.45
CA LEU A 111 14.57 -1.78 10.50
C LEU A 111 15.98 -1.54 11.06
N ASP A 112 16.06 -1.29 12.36
CA ASP A 112 17.31 -1.11 13.11
C ASP A 112 17.48 -2.21 14.19
N VAL A 113 16.85 -3.36 13.98
CA VAL A 113 16.91 -4.52 14.88
C VAL A 113 17.42 -5.76 14.14
N GLN A 114 17.98 -6.70 14.88
CA GLN A 114 18.58 -7.91 14.30
C GLN A 114 17.77 -9.18 14.65
N ASN A 115 18.08 -10.25 13.91
CA ASN A 115 17.42 -11.55 14.06
C ASN A 115 15.92 -11.50 13.75
N VAL A 116 15.50 -10.65 12.80
CA VAL A 116 14.11 -10.58 12.36
C VAL A 116 13.89 -11.51 11.18
N HIS A 117 12.83 -12.30 11.25
CA HIS A 117 12.37 -13.11 10.13
C HIS A 117 11.11 -12.51 9.51
N VAL A 118 11.20 -12.10 8.27
CA VAL A 118 10.10 -11.50 7.50
C VAL A 118 9.52 -12.52 6.53
N ILE A 119 8.24 -12.79 6.64
CA ILE A 119 7.51 -13.65 5.70
C ILE A 119 6.55 -12.75 4.91
N THR A 120 6.68 -12.70 3.60
CA THR A 120 5.91 -11.77 2.78
C THR A 120 5.44 -12.39 1.46
N ASN A 121 4.25 -11.98 1.02
CA ASN A 121 3.74 -12.24 -0.31
C ASN A 121 4.01 -11.08 -1.30
N ASN A 122 4.85 -10.11 -0.92
CA ASN A 122 5.25 -9.01 -1.79
C ASN A 122 6.50 -9.37 -2.60
N GLY A 123 6.35 -9.52 -3.91
CA GLY A 123 7.45 -9.89 -4.82
C GLY A 123 8.56 -8.85 -4.93
N ILE A 124 8.28 -7.57 -4.60
CA ILE A 124 9.31 -6.51 -4.59
C ILE A 124 10.41 -6.84 -3.56
N ALA A 125 10.07 -7.56 -2.50
CA ALA A 125 11.04 -7.96 -1.48
C ALA A 125 12.22 -8.76 -2.04
N ALA A 126 12.04 -9.48 -3.16
CA ALA A 126 13.11 -10.21 -3.84
C ALA A 126 14.23 -9.31 -4.38
N THR A 127 13.92 -8.05 -4.65
CA THR A 127 14.86 -7.07 -5.22
C THR A 127 15.34 -6.02 -4.22
N LYS A 128 14.74 -5.99 -3.02
CA LYS A 128 15.18 -5.10 -1.95
C LYS A 128 16.51 -5.55 -1.36
N LYS A 129 17.32 -4.57 -0.98
CA LYS A 129 18.50 -4.86 -0.15
C LYS A 129 18.02 -5.33 1.22
N CYS A 130 18.36 -6.57 1.56
CA CYS A 130 18.02 -7.12 2.86
C CYS A 130 18.82 -6.39 3.97
N PRO A 131 18.16 -5.86 5.01
CA PRO A 131 18.86 -5.28 6.14
C PRO A 131 19.73 -6.32 6.84
N LYS A 132 20.81 -5.87 7.48
CA LYS A 132 21.70 -6.77 8.21
C LYS A 132 20.96 -7.46 9.36
N GLY A 133 21.09 -8.78 9.44
CA GLY A 133 20.42 -9.56 10.49
C GLY A 133 18.94 -9.79 10.25
N VAL A 134 18.42 -9.51 9.06
CA VAL A 134 17.05 -9.80 8.65
C VAL A 134 17.06 -10.93 7.62
N THR A 135 16.18 -11.90 7.78
CA THR A 135 15.93 -12.96 6.80
C THR A 135 14.57 -12.72 6.16
N ILE A 136 14.50 -12.75 4.83
CA ILE A 136 13.25 -12.57 4.10
C ILE A 136 12.86 -13.89 3.44
N THR A 137 11.65 -14.36 3.72
CA THR A 137 11.03 -15.52 3.09
C THR A 137 9.86 -15.06 2.23
N LEU A 138 9.92 -15.38 0.95
CA LEU A 138 8.79 -15.18 0.04
C LEU A 138 7.83 -16.35 0.16
N THR A 139 6.51 -16.07 0.18
CA THR A 139 5.49 -17.12 0.26
C THR A 139 5.44 -18.02 -0.96
N GLY A 140 5.99 -17.57 -2.10
CA GLY A 140 5.79 -18.21 -3.40
C GLY A 140 4.38 -17.97 -3.94
N GLY A 141 4.01 -18.68 -4.99
CA GLY A 141 2.70 -18.55 -5.62
C GLY A 141 2.73 -17.86 -6.98
N GLU A 142 1.55 -17.54 -7.51
CA GLU A 142 1.38 -16.79 -8.74
C GLU A 142 1.62 -15.31 -8.50
N LEU A 143 2.49 -14.69 -9.30
CA LEU A 143 2.78 -13.26 -9.20
C LEU A 143 1.77 -12.46 -10.03
N ARG A 144 0.99 -11.62 -9.37
CA ARG A 144 0.12 -10.61 -9.98
C ARG A 144 0.65 -9.22 -9.67
N GLU A 145 1.16 -8.56 -10.70
CA GLU A 145 1.95 -7.32 -10.57
C GLU A 145 3.17 -7.52 -9.65
N HIS A 146 3.02 -7.26 -8.39
CA HIS A 146 4.04 -7.46 -7.36
C HIS A 146 3.55 -8.29 -6.16
N VAL A 147 2.30 -8.77 -6.19
CA VAL A 147 1.71 -9.54 -5.10
C VAL A 147 1.62 -11.01 -5.48
N MET A 148 2.16 -11.87 -4.65
CA MET A 148 2.02 -13.31 -4.80
C MET A 148 0.69 -13.76 -4.21
N VAL A 149 -0.04 -14.58 -4.97
CA VAL A 149 -1.37 -15.08 -4.62
C VAL A 149 -1.50 -16.57 -4.90
N GLY A 150 -2.61 -17.16 -4.47
CA GLY A 150 -2.98 -18.55 -4.73
C GLY A 150 -2.72 -19.51 -3.57
N ASP A 151 -3.01 -20.79 -3.80
CA ASP A 151 -2.98 -21.82 -2.77
C ASP A 151 -1.61 -22.01 -2.11
N SER A 152 -0.54 -21.79 -2.87
CA SER A 152 0.83 -21.88 -2.31
C SER A 152 1.07 -20.86 -1.22
N VAL A 153 0.57 -19.63 -1.40
CA VAL A 153 0.63 -18.56 -0.39
C VAL A 153 -0.14 -18.98 0.85
N MET A 154 -1.39 -19.44 0.67
CA MET A 154 -2.25 -19.86 1.77
C MET A 154 -1.63 -21.00 2.58
N ARG A 155 -1.14 -22.05 1.89
CA ARG A 155 -0.47 -23.18 2.54
C ARG A 155 0.74 -22.73 3.34
N ARG A 156 1.55 -21.83 2.78
CA ARG A 156 2.72 -21.32 3.49
C ARG A 156 2.32 -20.58 4.75
N LEU A 157 1.38 -19.63 4.67
CA LEU A 157 0.95 -18.84 5.82
C LEU A 157 0.30 -19.68 6.91
N LEU A 158 -0.54 -20.67 6.54
CA LEU A 158 -1.20 -21.54 7.52
C LEU A 158 -0.23 -22.44 8.28
N ASN A 159 0.95 -22.72 7.73
CA ASN A 159 2.00 -23.52 8.39
C ASN A 159 3.02 -22.67 9.19
N GLU A 160 2.91 -21.36 9.14
CA GLU A 160 3.79 -20.43 9.87
C GLU A 160 3.01 -19.72 10.97
N THR A 161 3.75 -19.11 11.89
CA THR A 161 3.22 -18.16 12.88
C THR A 161 4.13 -16.93 12.90
N ALA A 162 3.56 -15.79 13.18
CA ALA A 162 4.31 -14.56 13.35
C ALA A 162 4.00 -13.91 14.70
N ASP A 163 4.96 -13.19 15.25
CA ASP A 163 4.74 -12.35 16.42
C ASP A 163 3.85 -11.17 16.06
N LYS A 164 4.17 -10.49 14.96
CA LYS A 164 3.47 -9.29 14.51
C LYS A 164 3.16 -9.37 13.01
N THR A 165 2.11 -8.66 12.61
CA THR A 165 1.70 -8.58 11.20
C THR A 165 1.52 -7.12 10.80
N PHE A 166 2.05 -6.77 9.63
CA PHE A 166 1.95 -5.45 9.03
C PHE A 166 1.24 -5.53 7.68
N ILE A 167 0.08 -4.90 7.58
CA ILE A 167 -0.80 -4.95 6.41
C ILE A 167 -1.08 -3.54 5.92
N GLY A 168 -0.86 -3.27 4.63
CA GLY A 168 -1.45 -2.11 3.98
C GLY A 168 -2.78 -2.49 3.34
N CYS A 169 -3.69 -1.53 3.23
CA CYS A 169 -4.98 -1.69 2.56
C CYS A 169 -5.16 -0.66 1.43
N ALA A 170 -6.15 -0.88 0.59
CA ALA A 170 -6.54 0.07 -0.45
C ALA A 170 -7.45 1.17 0.11
N GLY A 171 -8.28 0.84 1.10
CA GLY A 171 -9.15 1.77 1.78
C GLY A 171 -9.70 1.22 3.08
N ILE A 172 -10.19 2.12 3.92
CA ILE A 172 -10.91 1.82 5.16
C ILE A 172 -12.11 2.74 5.29
N THR A 173 -13.29 2.18 5.55
CA THR A 173 -14.51 2.96 5.81
C THR A 173 -14.63 3.32 7.30
N ALA A 174 -15.45 4.34 7.64
CA ALA A 174 -15.75 4.69 9.04
C ALA A 174 -16.41 3.54 9.81
N ASN A 175 -16.94 2.54 9.11
CA ASN A 175 -17.48 1.31 9.71
C ASN A 175 -16.40 0.29 10.08
N GLY A 176 -15.12 0.52 9.71
CA GLY A 176 -14.02 -0.39 9.96
C GLY A 176 -13.91 -1.51 8.94
N GLU A 177 -14.49 -1.32 7.75
CA GLU A 177 -14.34 -2.26 6.63
C GLU A 177 -13.05 -1.93 5.88
N PHE A 178 -12.19 -2.93 5.71
CA PHE A 178 -10.94 -2.83 4.96
C PHE A 178 -11.12 -3.39 3.56
N SER A 179 -10.59 -2.70 2.57
CA SER A 179 -10.67 -3.10 1.16
C SER A 179 -9.29 -3.26 0.52
N TYR A 180 -9.24 -4.07 -0.53
CA TYR A 180 -8.01 -4.45 -1.24
C TYR A 180 -8.21 -4.40 -2.75
N ASN A 181 -7.13 -4.21 -3.52
CA ASN A 181 -7.20 -4.15 -4.98
C ASN A 181 -7.33 -5.53 -5.64
N ILE A 182 -6.90 -6.58 -4.96
CA ILE A 182 -6.92 -7.96 -5.44
C ILE A 182 -7.83 -8.78 -4.51
N PRO A 183 -8.93 -9.40 -5.01
CA PRO A 183 -9.88 -10.15 -4.15
C PRO A 183 -9.23 -11.22 -3.28
N MET A 184 -8.21 -11.90 -3.81
CA MET A 184 -7.51 -12.96 -3.09
C MET A 184 -6.68 -12.44 -1.91
N GLU A 185 -6.37 -11.15 -1.83
CA GLU A 185 -5.66 -10.58 -0.70
C GLU A 185 -6.47 -10.63 0.60
N ILE A 186 -7.81 -10.68 0.53
CA ILE A 186 -8.65 -10.79 1.72
C ILE A 186 -8.29 -12.04 2.50
N GLY A 187 -8.43 -13.21 1.89
CA GLY A 187 -8.12 -14.48 2.55
C GLY A 187 -6.65 -14.59 2.96
N ILE A 188 -5.72 -14.02 2.17
CA ILE A 188 -4.29 -13.98 2.51
C ILE A 188 -4.06 -13.15 3.77
N ASN A 189 -4.65 -11.97 3.86
CA ASN A 189 -4.52 -11.10 5.01
C ASN A 189 -5.21 -11.69 6.26
N GLU A 190 -6.37 -12.33 6.09
CA GLU A 190 -7.03 -13.07 7.16
C GLU A 190 -6.15 -14.22 7.69
N ALA A 191 -5.48 -14.96 6.80
CA ALA A 191 -4.54 -16.01 7.19
C ALA A 191 -3.36 -15.42 7.98
N MET A 192 -2.75 -14.31 7.52
CA MET A 192 -1.69 -13.62 8.25
C MET A 192 -2.17 -13.20 9.65
N ILE A 193 -3.34 -12.57 9.74
CA ILE A 193 -3.91 -12.09 11.00
C ILE A 193 -4.21 -13.24 11.95
N SER A 194 -4.82 -14.32 11.46
CA SER A 194 -5.17 -15.50 12.29
C SER A 194 -3.95 -16.23 12.83
N ARG A 195 -2.82 -16.15 12.09
CA ARG A 195 -1.55 -16.80 12.47
C ARG A 195 -0.59 -15.88 13.23
N THR A 196 -1.05 -14.68 13.60
CA THR A 196 -0.28 -13.72 14.43
C THR A 196 -0.51 -14.00 15.89
N THR A 197 0.55 -14.01 16.69
CA THR A 197 0.47 -14.32 18.11
C THR A 197 0.33 -13.07 18.99
N LYS A 198 0.94 -11.95 18.61
CA LYS A 198 0.94 -10.70 19.38
C LYS A 198 0.06 -9.63 18.72
N GLU A 199 0.59 -8.79 17.86
CA GLU A 199 -0.03 -7.55 17.40
C GLU A 199 -0.21 -7.51 15.89
N VAL A 200 -1.31 -6.87 15.46
CA VAL A 200 -1.63 -6.63 14.04
C VAL A 200 -1.71 -5.14 13.79
N TYR A 201 -0.92 -4.67 12.84
CA TYR A 201 -0.85 -3.29 12.41
C TYR A 201 -1.35 -3.13 10.98
N ILE A 202 -2.27 -2.19 10.78
CA ILE A 202 -2.74 -1.78 9.46
C ILE A 202 -2.15 -0.40 9.14
N LEU A 203 -1.50 -0.27 7.98
CA LEU A 203 -0.89 0.98 7.53
C LEU A 203 -1.75 1.61 6.44
N ALA A 204 -2.35 2.75 6.73
CA ALA A 204 -3.15 3.51 5.78
C ALA A 204 -2.97 5.01 6.01
N ASP A 205 -2.45 5.73 5.02
CA ASP A 205 -2.42 7.19 5.06
C ASP A 205 -3.83 7.78 4.99
N HIS A 206 -4.00 9.05 5.37
CA HIS A 206 -5.29 9.74 5.41
C HIS A 206 -6.10 9.61 4.11
N THR A 207 -5.44 9.45 2.95
CA THR A 207 -6.13 9.31 1.67
C THR A 207 -6.82 7.96 1.49
N LYS A 208 -6.56 7.01 2.37
CA LYS A 208 -7.20 5.70 2.41
C LYS A 208 -8.43 5.66 3.33
N LEU A 209 -8.62 6.70 4.14
CA LEU A 209 -9.74 6.78 5.07
C LEU A 209 -10.94 7.43 4.37
N GLU A 210 -12.13 6.84 4.55
CA GLU A 210 -13.43 7.36 4.04
C GLU A 210 -13.44 7.74 2.55
N ARG A 211 -12.75 6.97 1.70
CA ARG A 211 -12.84 7.22 0.26
C ARG A 211 -14.18 6.78 -0.31
N ALA A 212 -15.07 7.75 -0.55
CA ALA A 212 -16.40 7.51 -1.12
C ALA A 212 -16.35 6.95 -2.56
N ASP A 213 -15.28 7.18 -3.28
CA ASP A 213 -15.05 6.72 -4.66
C ASP A 213 -14.62 5.25 -4.75
N LEU A 214 -14.20 4.66 -3.65
CA LEU A 214 -13.79 3.24 -3.59
C LEU A 214 -14.96 2.25 -3.68
N ARG A 215 -16.20 2.69 -3.57
CA ARG A 215 -17.38 1.82 -3.56
C ARG A 215 -17.62 1.03 -4.85
N ASN A 216 -17.00 1.44 -5.97
CA ASN A 216 -17.28 0.86 -7.29
C ASN A 216 -16.16 0.00 -7.88
N GLU A 217 -14.96 -0.02 -7.30
CA GLU A 217 -13.81 -0.69 -7.92
C GLU A 217 -13.03 -1.61 -6.98
N GLN A 218 -13.45 -1.72 -5.72
CA GLN A 218 -12.74 -2.54 -4.75
C GLN A 218 -13.36 -3.91 -4.60
N TYR A 219 -12.49 -4.88 -4.73
CA TYR A 219 -12.82 -6.26 -4.55
C TYR A 219 -12.73 -6.61 -3.07
N GLY A 220 -13.91 -6.72 -2.46
CA GLY A 220 -14.09 -7.23 -1.12
C GLY A 220 -13.81 -6.22 -0.01
N SER A 221 -14.70 -6.21 0.94
CA SER A 221 -14.48 -5.58 2.23
C SER A 221 -14.52 -6.66 3.31
N CYS A 222 -13.70 -6.51 4.32
CA CYS A 222 -13.71 -7.39 5.48
C CYS A 222 -13.63 -6.58 6.77
N ILE A 223 -14.27 -7.09 7.81
CA ILE A 223 -14.11 -6.64 9.18
C ILE A 223 -13.31 -7.72 9.89
N TYR A 224 -12.19 -7.37 10.48
CA TYR A 224 -11.41 -8.33 11.22
C TYR A 224 -11.98 -8.55 12.62
N GLU A 225 -12.22 -9.79 12.99
CA GLU A 225 -12.69 -10.16 14.35
C GLU A 225 -11.64 -9.86 15.42
N ARG A 226 -10.36 -9.91 15.02
CA ARG A 226 -9.25 -9.63 15.93
C ARG A 226 -9.02 -8.12 16.04
N GLN A 227 -8.65 -7.68 17.24
CA GLN A 227 -8.23 -6.30 17.47
C GLN A 227 -7.01 -5.96 16.59
N VAL A 228 -7.13 -4.87 15.84
CA VAL A 228 -6.07 -4.32 14.98
C VAL A 228 -5.75 -2.90 15.38
N THR A 229 -4.50 -2.48 15.15
CA THR A 229 -4.06 -1.10 15.31
C THR A 229 -3.86 -0.46 13.96
N LEU A 230 -4.65 0.56 13.64
CA LEU A 230 -4.47 1.39 12.45
C LEU A 230 -3.37 2.42 12.73
N ILE A 231 -2.35 2.44 11.89
CA ILE A 231 -1.34 3.49 11.82
C ILE A 231 -1.73 4.40 10.66
N THR A 232 -2.00 5.66 10.95
CA THR A 232 -2.32 6.68 9.95
C THR A 232 -1.54 7.97 10.26
N ASP A 233 -1.68 9.00 9.42
CA ASP A 233 -1.01 10.28 9.63
C ASP A 233 -1.92 11.33 10.29
N GLU A 234 -1.35 12.47 10.67
CA GLU A 234 -2.04 13.56 11.37
C GLU A 234 -3.16 14.21 10.56
N LYS A 235 -3.18 14.03 9.22
CA LYS A 235 -4.23 14.58 8.35
C LYS A 235 -5.48 13.72 8.28
N ALA A 236 -5.49 12.56 8.93
CA ALA A 236 -6.68 11.72 8.99
C ALA A 236 -7.85 12.49 9.61
N ASP A 237 -9.01 12.44 8.93
CA ASP A 237 -10.21 13.12 9.38
C ASP A 237 -10.59 12.73 10.81
N PRO A 238 -10.74 13.72 11.74
CA PRO A 238 -11.01 13.43 13.14
C PRO A 238 -12.30 12.66 13.40
N ASP A 239 -13.35 12.89 12.59
CA ASP A 239 -14.63 12.21 12.77
C ASP A 239 -14.53 10.74 12.32
N THR A 240 -13.80 10.47 11.25
CA THR A 240 -13.49 9.12 10.80
C THR A 240 -12.66 8.38 11.85
N VAL A 241 -11.60 9.00 12.37
CA VAL A 241 -10.77 8.42 13.44
C VAL A 241 -11.61 8.11 14.68
N LYS A 242 -12.50 9.03 15.09
CA LYS A 242 -13.42 8.82 16.21
C LYS A 242 -14.38 7.66 15.96
N SER A 243 -14.89 7.53 14.74
CA SER A 243 -15.78 6.43 14.35
C SER A 243 -15.08 5.07 14.41
N LEU A 244 -13.87 5.00 13.89
CA LEU A 244 -13.03 3.78 13.95
C LEU A 244 -12.74 3.36 15.39
N ARG A 245 -12.37 4.31 16.26
CA ARG A 245 -12.15 4.04 17.68
C ARG A 245 -13.40 3.52 18.38
N LYS A 246 -14.58 4.04 18.04
CA LYS A 246 -15.86 3.51 18.56
C LYS A 246 -16.16 2.08 18.12
N LYS A 247 -15.60 1.65 16.98
CA LYS A 247 -15.69 0.28 16.48
C LYS A 247 -14.63 -0.67 17.08
N GLY A 248 -13.83 -0.19 18.03
CA GLY A 248 -12.79 -0.99 18.71
C GLY A 248 -11.47 -1.04 17.97
N ILE A 249 -11.29 -0.29 16.88
CA ILE A 249 -10.01 -0.18 16.18
C ILE A 249 -9.13 0.81 16.94
N ALA A 250 -7.97 0.36 17.40
CA ALA A 250 -6.96 1.25 17.94
C ALA A 250 -6.38 2.11 16.80
N VAL A 251 -6.34 3.43 16.97
CA VAL A 251 -5.81 4.34 15.93
C VAL A 251 -4.65 5.14 16.49
N VAL A 252 -3.50 5.01 15.86
CA VAL A 252 -2.30 5.78 16.09
C VAL A 252 -2.13 6.75 14.93
N GLN A 253 -2.05 8.04 15.23
CA GLN A 253 -1.74 9.09 14.27
C GLN A 253 -0.29 9.52 14.45
N VAL A 254 0.47 9.49 13.36
CA VAL A 254 1.88 9.89 13.33
C VAL A 254 2.03 11.22 12.59
N GLY A 255 2.77 12.14 13.16
CA GLY A 255 3.01 13.48 12.61
C GLY A 255 4.38 13.62 11.97
N LEU A 256 4.50 14.51 10.99
CA LEU A 256 5.79 14.81 10.35
C LEU A 256 6.81 15.40 11.33
N ASP A 257 6.35 16.07 12.38
CA ASP A 257 7.21 16.70 13.40
C ASP A 257 7.82 15.67 14.39
N GLU A 258 7.26 14.46 14.49
CA GLU A 258 7.79 13.38 15.35
C GLU A 258 9.01 12.65 14.76
N VAL A 259 9.44 13.06 13.57
CA VAL A 259 10.53 12.41 12.81
C VAL A 259 11.90 13.05 13.05
N THR A 260 11.96 14.10 13.89
CA THR A 260 13.22 14.81 14.20
C THR A 260 13.77 14.39 15.56
N LEU A 261 14.06 13.12 15.75
CA LEU A 261 14.89 12.61 16.86
C LEU A 261 15.71 11.41 16.39
#